data_6d450c0ca72773327584e15e8712ff24
#
_entry.id   6d450c0ca72773327584e15e8712ff24
#
_cell.length_a   1.000
_cell.length_b   1.000
_cell.length_c   1.000
_cell.angle_alpha   90.00
_cell.angle_beta   90.00
_cell.angle_gamma   90.00
#
_symmetry.space_group_name_H-M   'P 1'
#
loop_
_entity.id
_entity.type
_entity.pdbx_description
1 polymer ?
#
loop_
_entity_poly.entity_id
_entity_poly.type
_entity_poly.pdbx_seq_one_letter_code
_entity_poly.pdbx_strand_id
1 'polypeptide(L)'
;MKFSYYPGCTLKTKAQELEKYGLDSAKSLGVELEEQKEWQCCGAVYPLASNEIASRLSAVRSLALAHSKGEKLVTICSACHHVLKRTNEDLKRDENFRKKANNYLNLENEYNGDGSVIHYLEMLRDEIGFDKIKEKVTNPLNRKIGAYYGCMLLKPKKDMQMDDPENPTIIEDFIKALGGTPVIYPYRTECCGAYLAVNNKELTDRMSKSITKSAIENGAEEIVTACPLCKYNLELREEMPVNYFTELLAEALGVK
;
A
#
# COMPACT_ATOMS: atom_id res chain seq x y z
N MET A 1 -13.90 13.81 6.61
CA MET A 1 -13.22 12.81 7.44
C MET A 1 -11.75 13.19 7.53
N LYS A 2 -11.09 12.93 8.69
CA LYS A 2 -9.68 13.27 8.87
C LYS A 2 -8.89 12.05 9.35
N PHE A 3 -7.68 11.86 8.83
CA PHE A 3 -6.78 10.76 9.17
C PHE A 3 -5.34 11.27 9.30
N SER A 4 -4.55 10.66 10.19
CA SER A 4 -3.10 10.79 10.16
C SER A 4 -2.54 10.09 8.92
N TYR A 5 -1.62 10.72 8.22
CA TYR A 5 -1.04 10.20 6.98
C TYR A 5 0.44 9.90 7.13
N TYR A 6 0.83 8.67 6.75
CA TYR A 6 2.21 8.22 6.66
C TYR A 6 2.64 8.11 5.21
N PRO A 7 3.47 9.05 4.70
CA PRO A 7 3.80 9.10 3.27
C PRO A 7 4.74 7.99 2.81
N GLY A 8 5.78 7.71 3.60
CA GLY A 8 6.85 6.78 3.22
C GLY A 8 7.89 7.37 2.27
N CYS A 9 9.08 6.76 2.25
CA CYS A 9 10.25 7.33 1.58
C CYS A 9 10.13 7.41 0.05
N THR A 10 9.58 6.38 -0.60
CA THR A 10 9.49 6.32 -2.07
C THR A 10 8.58 7.40 -2.62
N LEU A 11 7.43 7.63 -1.97
CA LEU A 11 6.46 8.65 -2.39
C LEU A 11 7.00 10.08 -2.18
N LYS A 12 7.84 10.29 -1.19
CA LYS A 12 8.50 11.60 -0.97
C LYS A 12 9.74 11.85 -1.83
N THR A 13 10.21 10.85 -2.59
CA THR A 13 11.44 11.00 -3.39
C THR A 13 11.24 10.70 -4.86
N LYS A 14 11.10 9.43 -5.21
CA LYS A 14 11.08 8.95 -6.61
C LYS A 14 9.69 8.90 -7.24
N ALA A 15 8.64 8.92 -6.43
CA ALA A 15 7.25 8.72 -6.86
C ALA A 15 6.32 9.80 -6.28
N GLN A 16 6.76 11.06 -6.27
CA GLN A 16 6.01 12.20 -5.71
C GLN A 16 4.68 12.43 -6.42
N GLU A 17 4.61 12.17 -7.72
CA GLU A 17 3.35 12.30 -8.47
C GLU A 17 2.29 11.31 -7.98
N LEU A 18 2.69 10.08 -7.62
CA LEU A 18 1.76 9.08 -7.09
C LEU A 18 1.16 9.49 -5.75
N GLU A 19 1.96 10.17 -4.91
CA GLU A 19 1.47 10.77 -3.68
C GLU A 19 0.51 11.92 -3.96
N LYS A 20 0.91 12.84 -4.85
CA LYS A 20 0.09 13.99 -5.24
C LYS A 20 -1.28 13.53 -5.74
N TYR A 21 -1.35 12.55 -6.63
CA TYR A 21 -2.62 11.98 -7.10
C TYR A 21 -3.47 11.42 -5.96
N GLY A 22 -2.84 10.74 -4.99
CA GLY A 22 -3.54 10.23 -3.81
C GLY A 22 -4.12 11.34 -2.93
N LEU A 23 -3.34 12.40 -2.65
CA LEU A 23 -3.77 13.52 -1.82
C LEU A 23 -4.86 14.35 -2.51
N ASP A 24 -4.72 14.65 -3.80
CA ASP A 24 -5.71 15.40 -4.57
C ASP A 24 -7.04 14.61 -4.69
N SER A 25 -6.95 13.30 -4.90
CA SER A 25 -8.12 12.41 -4.91
C SER A 25 -8.82 12.35 -3.55
N ALA A 26 -8.07 12.20 -2.45
CA ALA A 26 -8.64 12.22 -1.10
C ALA A 26 -9.40 13.53 -0.83
N LYS A 27 -8.79 14.66 -1.19
CA LYS A 27 -9.40 15.98 -1.05
C LYS A 27 -10.70 16.11 -1.85
N SER A 28 -10.73 15.62 -3.10
CA SER A 28 -11.94 15.63 -3.94
C SER A 28 -13.06 14.76 -3.37
N LEU A 29 -12.71 13.71 -2.64
CA LEU A 29 -13.62 12.82 -1.94
C LEU A 29 -14.04 13.33 -0.55
N GLY A 30 -13.56 14.51 -0.11
CA GLY A 30 -13.88 15.11 1.18
C GLY A 30 -13.10 14.49 2.35
N VAL A 31 -11.93 13.94 2.08
CA VAL A 31 -11.02 13.35 3.08
C VAL A 31 -9.80 14.24 3.23
N GLU A 32 -9.45 14.56 4.47
CA GLU A 32 -8.22 15.23 4.88
C GLU A 32 -7.20 14.20 5.36
N LEU A 33 -6.05 14.18 4.72
CA LEU A 33 -4.89 13.37 5.12
C LEU A 33 -3.83 14.30 5.73
N GLU A 34 -3.71 14.30 7.06
CA GLU A 34 -2.71 15.10 7.77
C GLU A 34 -1.38 14.36 7.84
N GLU A 35 -0.39 14.84 7.08
CA GLU A 35 0.94 14.24 7.08
C GLU A 35 1.62 14.35 8.44
N GLN A 36 2.16 13.24 8.92
CA GLN A 36 3.01 13.23 10.11
C GLN A 36 4.36 13.91 9.82
N LYS A 37 4.66 15.00 10.51
CA LYS A 37 5.86 15.82 10.26
C LYS A 37 7.18 15.10 10.53
N GLU A 38 7.18 14.18 11.50
CA GLU A 38 8.40 13.48 11.98
C GLU A 38 8.48 12.02 11.51
N TRP A 39 7.79 11.70 10.42
CA TRP A 39 7.88 10.35 9.86
C TRP A 39 9.31 10.03 9.41
N GLN A 40 9.69 8.77 9.49
CA GLN A 40 10.96 8.23 8.99
C GLN A 40 10.65 6.98 8.14
N CYS A 41 11.63 6.49 7.39
CA CYS A 41 11.45 5.27 6.59
C CYS A 41 10.93 4.11 7.46
N CYS A 42 9.95 3.37 6.96
CA CYS A 42 9.35 2.24 7.68
C CYS A 42 10.29 1.05 7.89
N GLY A 43 11.44 1.03 7.20
CA GLY A 43 12.40 -0.09 7.27
C GLY A 43 12.10 -1.24 6.31
N ALA A 44 11.05 -1.18 5.52
CA ALA A 44 10.67 -2.15 4.47
C ALA A 44 10.87 -3.62 4.87
N VAL A 45 11.99 -4.26 4.48
CA VAL A 45 12.30 -5.67 4.77
C VAL A 45 13.01 -5.83 6.12
N TYR A 46 12.43 -5.31 7.19
CA TYR A 46 13.00 -5.38 8.53
C TYR A 46 13.42 -6.79 9.01
N PRO A 47 12.80 -7.91 8.57
CA PRO A 47 13.27 -9.23 8.95
C PRO A 47 14.68 -9.58 8.44
N LEU A 48 15.20 -8.81 7.48
CA LEU A 48 16.58 -8.95 6.99
C LEU A 48 17.57 -7.99 7.67
N ALA A 49 17.07 -7.12 8.56
CA ALA A 49 17.93 -6.19 9.28
C ALA A 49 18.72 -6.89 10.38
N SER A 50 19.94 -6.39 10.66
CA SER A 50 20.77 -6.89 11.76
C SER A 50 20.15 -6.68 13.14
N ASN A 51 19.28 -5.69 13.28
CA ASN A 51 18.48 -5.44 14.47
C ASN A 51 17.03 -5.14 14.08
N GLU A 52 16.20 -6.15 14.21
CA GLU A 52 14.79 -6.08 13.83
C GLU A 52 13.98 -5.08 14.67
N ILE A 53 14.32 -4.92 15.95
CA ILE A 53 13.67 -3.94 16.84
C ILE A 53 14.01 -2.53 16.39
N ALA A 54 15.29 -2.22 16.27
CA ALA A 54 15.76 -0.88 15.89
C ALA A 54 15.19 -0.42 14.54
N SER A 55 15.10 -1.32 13.56
CA SER A 55 14.58 -1.00 12.24
C SER A 55 13.07 -0.69 12.21
N ARG A 56 12.32 -1.02 13.28
CA ARG A 56 10.89 -0.75 13.41
C ARG A 56 10.52 0.40 14.35
N LEU A 57 11.49 1.03 15.02
CA LEU A 57 11.22 2.11 15.99
C LEU A 57 10.49 3.30 15.35
N SER A 58 10.82 3.64 14.12
CA SER A 58 10.13 4.71 13.38
C SER A 58 8.65 4.38 13.15
N ALA A 59 8.34 3.12 12.84
CA ALA A 59 6.98 2.63 12.71
C ALA A 59 6.21 2.72 14.04
N VAL A 60 6.82 2.30 15.15
CA VAL A 60 6.22 2.41 16.49
C VAL A 60 5.91 3.86 16.84
N ARG A 61 6.85 4.80 16.59
CA ARG A 61 6.63 6.24 16.81
C ARG A 61 5.44 6.76 16.02
N SER A 62 5.35 6.44 14.74
CA SER A 62 4.26 6.89 13.88
C SER A 62 2.90 6.34 14.31
N LEU A 63 2.85 5.07 14.73
CA LEU A 63 1.65 4.44 15.26
C LEU A 63 1.19 5.08 16.58
N ALA A 64 2.13 5.30 17.50
CA ALA A 64 1.86 5.95 18.79
C ALA A 64 1.34 7.38 18.60
N LEU A 65 1.92 8.15 17.66
CA LEU A 65 1.50 9.51 17.36
C LEU A 65 0.08 9.56 16.79
N ALA A 66 -0.27 8.68 15.86
CA ALA A 66 -1.63 8.63 15.31
C ALA A 66 -2.64 8.22 16.40
N HIS A 67 -2.27 7.23 17.24
CA HIS A 67 -3.10 6.78 18.35
C HIS A 67 -3.34 7.89 19.39
N SER A 68 -2.32 8.67 19.75
CA SER A 68 -2.47 9.78 20.70
C SER A 68 -3.41 10.89 20.21
N LYS A 69 -3.58 11.03 18.89
CA LYS A 69 -4.55 11.92 18.26
C LYS A 69 -5.97 11.32 18.15
N GLY A 70 -6.14 10.04 18.47
CA GLY A 70 -7.39 9.31 18.23
C GLY A 70 -7.69 9.07 16.75
N GLU A 71 -6.67 9.14 15.88
CA GLU A 71 -6.80 9.03 14.42
C GLU A 71 -6.30 7.67 13.91
N LYS A 72 -6.92 7.16 12.83
CA LYS A 72 -6.36 6.03 12.08
C LYS A 72 -5.16 6.52 11.26
N LEU A 73 -4.11 5.69 11.17
CA LEU A 73 -2.93 5.97 10.34
C LEU A 73 -3.15 5.39 8.94
N VAL A 74 -3.21 6.27 7.94
CA VAL A 74 -3.36 5.88 6.53
C VAL A 74 -2.01 5.92 5.83
N THR A 75 -1.74 4.95 4.98
CA THR A 75 -0.60 4.97 4.06
C THR A 75 -1.01 4.50 2.66
N ILE A 76 -0.38 5.09 1.63
CA ILE A 76 -0.63 4.78 0.23
C ILE A 76 0.23 3.58 -0.25
N CYS A 77 1.35 3.29 0.42
CA CYS A 77 2.32 2.28 -0.01
C CYS A 77 2.10 0.93 0.68
N SER A 78 1.90 -0.14 -0.09
CA SER A 78 1.72 -1.51 0.45
C SER A 78 2.89 -1.98 1.32
N ALA A 79 4.14 -1.60 0.99
CA ALA A 79 5.29 -1.98 1.79
C ALA A 79 5.29 -1.25 3.15
N CYS A 80 4.93 0.04 3.18
CA CYS A 80 4.78 0.78 4.43
C CYS A 80 3.61 0.24 5.26
N HIS A 81 2.47 -0.04 4.63
CA HIS A 81 1.32 -0.67 5.29
C HIS A 81 1.71 -1.99 5.94
N HIS A 82 2.44 -2.84 5.21
CA HIS A 82 2.91 -4.13 5.71
C HIS A 82 3.75 -3.98 7.00
N VAL A 83 4.74 -3.07 7.00
CA VAL A 83 5.59 -2.86 8.18
C VAL A 83 4.81 -2.29 9.34
N LEU A 84 4.01 -1.25 9.10
CA LEU A 84 3.20 -0.59 10.13
C LEU A 84 2.18 -1.58 10.75
N LYS A 85 1.44 -2.30 9.92
CA LYS A 85 0.43 -3.27 10.38
C LYS A 85 1.06 -4.38 11.20
N ARG A 86 2.11 -5.02 10.69
CA ARG A 86 2.82 -6.09 11.41
C ARG A 86 3.47 -5.60 12.70
N THR A 87 4.08 -4.41 12.68
CA THR A 87 4.66 -3.81 13.89
C THR A 87 3.58 -3.59 14.95
N ASN A 88 2.41 -3.10 14.53
CA ASN A 88 1.26 -2.90 15.42
C ASN A 88 0.79 -4.22 16.05
N GLU A 89 0.66 -5.28 15.25
CA GLU A 89 0.24 -6.59 15.74
C GLU A 89 1.33 -7.26 16.61
N ASP A 90 2.62 -7.07 16.29
CA ASP A 90 3.71 -7.60 17.12
C ASP A 90 3.80 -6.89 18.49
N LEU A 91 3.51 -5.59 18.56
CA LEU A 91 3.42 -4.87 19.85
C LEU A 91 2.33 -5.44 20.77
N LYS A 92 1.22 -5.93 20.22
CA LYS A 92 0.17 -6.61 20.99
C LYS A 92 0.65 -7.97 21.54
N ARG A 93 1.38 -8.74 20.73
CA ARG A 93 1.74 -10.13 20.99
C ARG A 93 3.04 -10.32 21.76
N ASP A 94 4.04 -9.47 21.49
CA ASP A 94 5.39 -9.59 22.02
C ASP A 94 5.69 -8.50 23.05
N GLU A 95 5.54 -8.89 24.32
CA GLU A 95 5.80 -7.99 25.45
C GLU A 95 7.26 -7.51 25.50
N ASN A 96 8.24 -8.36 25.12
CA ASN A 96 9.65 -7.99 25.12
C ASN A 96 9.93 -6.93 24.03
N PHE A 97 9.39 -7.11 22.82
CA PHE A 97 9.49 -6.10 21.76
C PHE A 97 8.82 -4.79 22.21
N ARG A 98 7.61 -4.86 22.75
CA ARG A 98 6.84 -3.69 23.24
C ARG A 98 7.63 -2.90 24.28
N LYS A 99 8.11 -3.57 25.33
CA LYS A 99 8.90 -2.92 26.40
C LYS A 99 10.17 -2.26 25.86
N LYS A 100 10.94 -2.96 25.02
CA LYS A 100 12.16 -2.41 24.43
C LYS A 100 11.90 -1.21 23.55
N ALA A 101 10.87 -1.26 22.70
CA ALA A 101 10.51 -0.17 21.80
C ALA A 101 10.04 1.08 22.58
N ASN A 102 9.15 0.92 23.57
CA ASN A 102 8.67 2.02 24.41
C ASN A 102 9.82 2.65 25.21
N ASN A 103 10.67 1.85 25.85
CA ASN A 103 11.83 2.34 26.60
C ASN A 103 12.81 3.13 25.72
N TYR A 104 13.11 2.62 24.52
CA TYR A 104 14.02 3.30 23.61
C TYR A 104 13.47 4.64 23.10
N LEU A 105 12.17 4.66 22.77
CA LEU A 105 11.50 5.86 22.24
C LEU A 105 11.18 6.88 23.33
N ASN A 106 11.20 6.49 24.60
CA ASN A 106 10.85 7.33 25.76
C ASN A 106 9.51 8.06 25.55
N LEU A 107 8.49 7.29 25.14
CA LEU A 107 7.15 7.84 24.90
C LEU A 107 6.53 8.29 26.21
N GLU A 108 5.82 9.44 26.21
CA GLU A 108 5.08 9.93 27.38
C GLU A 108 4.04 8.93 27.88
N ASN A 109 3.38 8.25 26.96
CA ASN A 109 2.47 7.13 27.23
C ASN A 109 2.94 5.91 26.46
N GLU A 110 3.01 4.77 27.15
CA GLU A 110 3.34 3.50 26.50
C GLU A 110 2.35 3.15 25.40
N TYR A 111 2.87 2.75 24.25
CA TYR A 111 2.06 2.30 23.13
C TYR A 111 2.00 0.77 23.07
N ASN A 112 0.79 0.22 23.12
CA ASN A 112 0.52 -1.22 23.23
C ASN A 112 0.07 -1.87 21.92
N GLY A 113 0.07 -1.12 20.81
CA GLY A 113 -0.46 -1.59 19.54
C GLY A 113 -1.97 -1.35 19.36
N ASP A 114 -2.58 -0.50 20.19
CA ASP A 114 -4.04 -0.26 20.18
C ASP A 114 -4.52 0.66 19.06
N GLY A 115 -3.59 1.30 18.35
CA GLY A 115 -3.91 2.14 17.20
C GLY A 115 -4.38 1.33 15.98
N SER A 116 -4.99 2.03 15.05
CA SER A 116 -5.44 1.46 13.77
C SER A 116 -4.58 1.98 12.62
N VAL A 117 -4.07 1.07 11.80
CA VAL A 117 -3.40 1.39 10.54
C VAL A 117 -4.14 0.73 9.39
N ILE A 118 -4.42 1.51 8.36
CA ILE A 118 -5.15 1.06 7.17
C ILE A 118 -4.41 1.47 5.89
N HIS A 119 -4.53 0.66 4.87
CA HIS A 119 -4.09 1.05 3.53
C HIS A 119 -5.11 2.02 2.91
N TYR A 120 -4.66 2.89 2.04
CA TYR A 120 -5.54 3.83 1.34
C TYR A 120 -6.70 3.13 0.60
N LEU A 121 -6.49 1.93 0.04
CA LEU A 121 -7.57 1.13 -0.57
C LEU A 121 -8.62 0.68 0.47
N GLU A 122 -8.20 0.36 1.72
CA GLU A 122 -9.16 0.08 2.81
C GLU A 122 -9.95 1.35 3.16
N MET A 123 -9.29 2.51 3.22
CA MET A 123 -9.97 3.80 3.43
C MET A 123 -11.02 4.05 2.33
N LEU A 124 -10.68 3.79 1.07
CA LEU A 124 -11.64 3.94 -0.04
C LEU A 124 -12.83 2.99 0.09
N ARG A 125 -12.59 1.72 0.47
CA ARG A 125 -13.63 0.70 0.60
C ARG A 125 -14.51 0.91 1.83
N ASP A 126 -13.87 1.08 3.01
CA ASP A 126 -14.53 0.93 4.30
C ASP A 126 -15.01 2.26 4.90
N GLU A 127 -14.29 3.38 4.63
CA GLU A 127 -14.62 4.68 5.18
C GLU A 127 -15.45 5.55 4.21
N ILE A 128 -15.16 5.46 2.91
CA ILE A 128 -15.86 6.22 1.87
C ILE A 128 -16.97 5.37 1.24
N GLY A 129 -16.63 4.16 0.82
CA GLY A 129 -17.46 3.24 0.05
C GLY A 129 -17.27 3.38 -1.46
N PHE A 130 -17.07 2.27 -2.16
CA PHE A 130 -16.87 2.26 -3.61
C PHE A 130 -18.09 2.79 -4.40
N ASP A 131 -19.30 2.64 -3.88
CA ASP A 131 -20.49 3.22 -4.54
C ASP A 131 -20.44 4.76 -4.57
N LYS A 132 -20.03 5.40 -3.47
CA LYS A 132 -19.86 6.86 -3.45
C LYS A 132 -18.72 7.34 -4.35
N ILE A 133 -17.67 6.53 -4.49
CA ILE A 133 -16.57 6.84 -5.43
C ILE A 133 -17.10 6.78 -6.85
N LYS A 134 -17.86 5.73 -7.19
CA LYS A 134 -18.49 5.56 -8.50
C LYS A 134 -19.38 6.75 -8.89
N GLU A 135 -20.15 7.30 -7.96
CA GLU A 135 -20.97 8.50 -8.19
C GLU A 135 -20.14 9.75 -8.51
N LYS A 136 -18.88 9.80 -8.07
CA LYS A 136 -17.95 10.93 -8.29
C LYS A 136 -17.04 10.76 -9.51
N VAL A 137 -17.09 9.62 -10.18
CA VAL A 137 -16.31 9.38 -11.40
C VAL A 137 -16.81 10.27 -12.53
N THR A 138 -15.94 11.10 -13.04
CA THR A 138 -16.19 11.99 -14.20
C THR A 138 -15.66 11.41 -15.50
N ASN A 139 -14.58 10.60 -15.43
CA ASN A 139 -13.90 9.98 -16.57
C ASN A 139 -13.79 8.47 -16.35
N PRO A 140 -14.85 7.66 -16.69
CA PRO A 140 -14.79 6.21 -16.55
C PRO A 140 -13.65 5.61 -17.36
N LEU A 141 -12.92 4.68 -16.77
CA LEU A 141 -11.69 4.13 -17.39
C LEU A 141 -11.93 3.32 -18.66
N ASN A 142 -13.08 2.63 -18.77
CA ASN A 142 -13.55 1.90 -19.97
C ASN A 142 -12.51 1.00 -20.65
N ARG A 143 -11.59 0.38 -19.88
CA ARG A 143 -10.53 -0.51 -20.36
C ARG A 143 -10.33 -1.70 -19.45
N LYS A 144 -9.61 -2.73 -19.91
CA LYS A 144 -9.37 -3.98 -19.20
C LYS A 144 -8.10 -3.87 -18.36
N ILE A 145 -8.25 -3.93 -17.03
CA ILE A 145 -7.18 -3.66 -16.08
C ILE A 145 -6.90 -4.89 -15.24
N GLY A 146 -5.67 -5.40 -15.31
CA GLY A 146 -5.18 -6.48 -14.45
C GLY A 146 -4.93 -5.99 -13.02
N ALA A 147 -5.61 -6.56 -12.03
CA ALA A 147 -5.36 -6.27 -10.63
C ALA A 147 -4.08 -6.97 -10.17
N TYR A 148 -3.10 -6.22 -9.62
CA TYR A 148 -1.88 -6.81 -9.10
C TYR A 148 -1.62 -6.40 -7.65
N TYR A 149 -1.68 -7.39 -6.78
CA TYR A 149 -1.53 -7.26 -5.33
C TYR A 149 -0.08 -7.34 -4.85
N GLY A 150 0.73 -8.17 -5.53
CA GLY A 150 2.05 -8.52 -5.05
C GLY A 150 2.02 -9.34 -3.76
N CYS A 151 3.09 -9.25 -2.97
CA CYS A 151 3.26 -10.09 -1.79
C CYS A 151 2.88 -9.43 -0.46
N MET A 152 3.12 -8.12 -0.29
CA MET A 152 3.06 -7.46 1.03
C MET A 152 1.68 -6.94 1.41
N LEU A 153 0.78 -6.74 0.46
CA LEU A 153 -0.52 -6.16 0.74
C LEU A 153 -1.43 -7.11 1.54
N LEU A 154 -1.32 -8.42 1.27
CA LEU A 154 -2.24 -9.44 1.78
C LEU A 154 -1.62 -10.44 2.77
N LYS A 155 -0.29 -10.60 2.74
CA LYS A 155 0.40 -11.67 3.50
C LYS A 155 1.33 -11.09 4.57
N PRO A 156 1.39 -11.69 5.78
CA PRO A 156 0.62 -12.85 6.25
C PRO A 156 -0.83 -12.48 6.62
N LYS A 157 -1.78 -13.34 6.25
CA LYS A 157 -3.23 -13.11 6.46
C LYS A 157 -3.59 -12.71 7.88
N LYS A 158 -2.98 -13.36 8.88
CA LYS A 158 -3.25 -13.11 10.31
C LYS A 158 -3.00 -11.66 10.75
N ASP A 159 -2.06 -10.97 10.11
CA ASP A 159 -1.67 -9.60 10.46
C ASP A 159 -2.32 -8.57 9.54
N MET A 160 -2.35 -8.86 8.25
CA MET A 160 -2.82 -7.88 7.26
C MET A 160 -4.33 -7.69 7.27
N GLN A 161 -5.12 -8.77 7.34
CA GLN A 161 -6.58 -8.77 7.47
C GLN A 161 -7.32 -7.84 6.49
N MET A 162 -6.71 -7.54 5.35
CA MET A 162 -7.23 -6.60 4.37
C MET A 162 -8.23 -7.26 3.41
N ASP A 163 -7.89 -8.47 2.95
CA ASP A 163 -8.68 -9.25 2.01
C ASP A 163 -8.25 -10.73 2.06
N ASP A 164 -8.91 -11.59 1.30
CA ASP A 164 -8.49 -12.98 1.17
C ASP A 164 -7.21 -13.08 0.33
N PRO A 165 -6.08 -13.55 0.88
CA PRO A 165 -4.82 -13.61 0.14
C PRO A 165 -4.82 -14.63 -1.01
N GLU A 166 -5.75 -15.58 -1.02
CA GLU A 166 -5.87 -16.60 -2.07
C GLU A 166 -6.80 -16.15 -3.20
N ASN A 167 -7.83 -15.37 -2.87
CA ASN A 167 -8.77 -14.84 -3.87
C ASN A 167 -9.21 -13.41 -3.51
N PRO A 168 -8.30 -12.43 -3.58
CA PRO A 168 -8.60 -11.05 -3.23
C PRO A 168 -9.52 -10.38 -4.26
N THR A 169 -10.28 -9.38 -3.83
CA THR A 169 -11.24 -8.64 -4.66
C THR A 169 -11.14 -7.13 -4.55
N ILE A 170 -10.46 -6.58 -3.55
CA ILE A 170 -10.48 -5.14 -3.27
C ILE A 170 -9.96 -4.28 -4.44
N ILE A 171 -8.94 -4.73 -5.19
CA ILE A 171 -8.45 -3.98 -6.35
C ILE A 171 -9.40 -4.16 -7.54
N GLU A 172 -9.97 -5.33 -7.73
CA GLU A 172 -10.99 -5.59 -8.76
C GLU A 172 -12.24 -4.73 -8.52
N ASP A 173 -12.71 -4.62 -7.29
CA ASP A 173 -13.87 -3.81 -6.94
C ASP A 173 -13.57 -2.31 -7.06
N PHE A 174 -12.35 -1.90 -6.73
CA PHE A 174 -11.85 -0.56 -7.01
C PHE A 174 -11.86 -0.24 -8.52
N ILE A 175 -11.35 -1.15 -9.38
CA ILE A 175 -11.38 -0.99 -10.84
C ILE A 175 -12.81 -0.82 -11.35
N LYS A 176 -13.75 -1.65 -10.87
CA LYS A 176 -15.18 -1.55 -11.23
C LYS A 176 -15.77 -0.21 -10.81
N ALA A 177 -15.44 0.27 -9.61
CA ALA A 177 -15.91 1.56 -9.12
C ALA A 177 -15.45 2.73 -9.99
N LEU A 178 -14.29 2.62 -10.63
CA LEU A 178 -13.75 3.60 -11.57
C LEU A 178 -14.25 3.42 -13.02
N GLY A 179 -15.16 2.48 -13.28
CA GLY A 179 -15.69 2.21 -14.62
C GLY A 179 -14.77 1.38 -15.51
N GLY A 180 -13.75 0.73 -14.96
CA GLY A 180 -12.88 -0.22 -15.64
C GLY A 180 -13.42 -1.66 -15.57
N THR A 181 -12.86 -2.55 -16.38
CA THR A 181 -13.12 -3.99 -16.36
C THR A 181 -11.96 -4.72 -15.73
N PRO A 182 -12.09 -5.31 -14.53
CA PRO A 182 -10.99 -6.04 -13.91
C PRO A 182 -10.69 -7.33 -14.63
N VAL A 183 -9.40 -7.64 -14.78
CA VAL A 183 -8.91 -8.90 -15.32
C VAL A 183 -8.25 -9.70 -14.19
N ILE A 184 -8.78 -10.90 -13.96
CA ILE A 184 -8.26 -11.86 -12.99
C ILE A 184 -7.28 -12.78 -13.72
N TYR A 185 -6.07 -12.93 -13.17
CA TYR A 185 -5.03 -13.78 -13.73
C TYR A 185 -4.21 -14.49 -12.64
N PRO A 186 -3.60 -15.66 -12.92
CA PRO A 186 -2.98 -16.50 -11.88
C PRO A 186 -1.88 -15.83 -11.06
N TYR A 187 -1.02 -15.01 -11.69
CA TYR A 187 0.15 -14.40 -11.04
C TYR A 187 -0.11 -13.08 -10.29
N ARG A 188 -1.37 -12.71 -10.08
CA ARG A 188 -1.74 -11.42 -9.48
C ARG A 188 -1.32 -11.24 -8.01
N THR A 189 -1.08 -12.34 -7.28
CA THR A 189 -0.65 -12.35 -5.88
C THR A 189 0.80 -12.80 -5.68
N GLU A 190 1.53 -13.03 -6.77
CA GLU A 190 2.94 -13.44 -6.74
C GLU A 190 3.87 -12.24 -6.51
N CYS A 191 5.08 -12.51 -6.02
CA CYS A 191 6.07 -11.46 -5.77
C CYS A 191 6.72 -10.99 -7.08
N CYS A 192 6.85 -9.66 -7.28
CA CYS A 192 7.57 -9.10 -8.42
C CYS A 192 9.11 -9.25 -8.34
N GLY A 193 9.65 -9.67 -7.21
CA GLY A 193 11.09 -9.83 -7.00
C GLY A 193 11.85 -8.53 -6.72
N ALA A 194 11.21 -7.37 -6.55
CA ALA A 194 11.91 -6.08 -6.43
C ALA A 194 13.01 -6.04 -5.36
N TYR A 195 12.84 -6.74 -4.24
CA TYR A 195 13.87 -6.83 -3.19
C TYR A 195 15.09 -7.69 -3.56
N LEU A 196 14.99 -8.49 -4.60
CA LEU A 196 16.08 -9.30 -5.12
C LEU A 196 16.86 -8.60 -6.23
N ALA A 197 16.36 -7.47 -6.75
CA ALA A 197 16.89 -6.81 -7.94
C ALA A 197 18.39 -6.45 -7.85
N VAL A 198 18.87 -6.11 -6.64
CA VAL A 198 20.29 -5.80 -6.39
C VAL A 198 21.15 -7.06 -6.39
N ASN A 199 20.63 -8.17 -5.87
CA ASN A 199 21.41 -9.40 -5.69
C ASN A 199 21.26 -10.39 -6.85
N ASN A 200 20.11 -10.42 -7.51
CA ASN A 200 19.81 -11.36 -8.59
C ASN A 200 18.83 -10.75 -9.60
N LYS A 201 19.39 -9.98 -10.52
CA LYS A 201 18.61 -9.30 -11.58
C LYS A 201 17.89 -10.29 -12.49
N GLU A 202 18.54 -11.38 -12.88
CA GLU A 202 17.96 -12.39 -13.78
C GLU A 202 16.71 -13.03 -13.19
N LEU A 203 16.75 -13.40 -11.89
CA LEU A 203 15.59 -13.94 -11.20
C LEU A 203 14.46 -12.91 -11.12
N THR A 204 14.80 -11.66 -10.81
CA THR A 204 13.82 -10.55 -10.75
C THR A 204 13.16 -10.34 -12.11
N ASP A 205 13.95 -10.36 -13.20
CA ASP A 205 13.46 -10.20 -14.57
C ASP A 205 12.49 -11.34 -14.94
N ARG A 206 12.83 -12.57 -14.59
CA ARG A 206 11.95 -13.73 -14.82
C ARG A 206 10.64 -13.63 -14.05
N MET A 207 10.68 -13.26 -12.75
CA MET A 207 9.49 -13.12 -11.92
C MET A 207 8.56 -12.03 -12.47
N SER A 208 9.09 -10.85 -12.79
CA SER A 208 8.32 -9.74 -13.34
C SER A 208 7.69 -10.08 -14.69
N LYS A 209 8.45 -10.72 -15.60
CA LYS A 209 7.94 -11.16 -16.91
C LYS A 209 6.84 -12.21 -16.79
N SER A 210 6.91 -13.11 -15.82
CA SER A 210 5.83 -14.09 -15.61
C SER A 210 4.53 -13.41 -15.22
N ILE A 211 4.59 -12.31 -14.44
CA ILE A 211 3.42 -11.54 -14.03
C ILE A 211 2.82 -10.79 -15.22
N THR A 212 3.62 -10.01 -15.96
CA THR A 212 3.14 -9.22 -17.10
C THR A 212 2.60 -10.11 -18.21
N LYS A 213 3.33 -11.18 -18.55
CA LYS A 213 2.88 -12.19 -19.52
C LYS A 213 1.55 -12.81 -19.14
N SER A 214 1.39 -13.21 -17.86
CA SER A 214 0.13 -13.79 -17.39
C SER A 214 -1.03 -12.81 -17.49
N ALA A 215 -0.82 -11.53 -17.19
CA ALA A 215 -1.84 -10.50 -17.33
C ALA A 215 -2.25 -10.32 -18.81
N ILE A 216 -1.29 -10.23 -19.73
CA ILE A 216 -1.51 -10.11 -21.17
C ILE A 216 -2.29 -11.32 -21.71
N GLU A 217 -1.87 -12.54 -21.39
CA GLU A 217 -2.51 -13.79 -21.84
C GLU A 217 -3.95 -13.91 -21.36
N ASN A 218 -4.31 -13.26 -20.24
CA ASN A 218 -5.67 -13.20 -19.73
C ASN A 218 -6.45 -11.95 -20.21
N GLY A 219 -5.87 -11.16 -21.12
CA GLY A 219 -6.55 -10.07 -21.83
C GLY A 219 -6.52 -8.73 -21.11
N ALA A 220 -5.60 -8.51 -20.16
CA ALA A 220 -5.38 -7.19 -19.58
C ALA A 220 -4.67 -6.26 -20.58
N GLU A 221 -5.12 -5.02 -20.64
CA GLU A 221 -4.53 -3.94 -21.47
C GLU A 221 -3.47 -3.17 -20.65
N GLU A 222 -3.61 -3.18 -19.34
CA GLU A 222 -2.69 -2.58 -18.38
C GLU A 222 -2.77 -3.30 -17.03
N ILE A 223 -1.80 -3.06 -16.14
CA ILE A 223 -1.79 -3.55 -14.75
C ILE A 223 -1.94 -2.36 -13.79
N VAL A 224 -2.73 -2.54 -12.73
CA VAL A 224 -2.75 -1.62 -11.58
C VAL A 224 -2.16 -2.29 -10.34
N THR A 225 -1.33 -1.55 -9.61
CA THR A 225 -0.73 -2.00 -8.35
C THR A 225 -0.79 -0.92 -7.26
N ALA A 226 -0.66 -1.36 -6.00
CA ALA A 226 -0.64 -0.50 -4.81
C ALA A 226 0.74 -0.43 -4.12
N CYS A 227 1.80 -0.88 -4.80
CA CYS A 227 3.18 -0.83 -4.30
C CYS A 227 4.08 -0.08 -5.29
N PRO A 228 4.71 1.06 -4.90
CA PRO A 228 5.57 1.82 -5.82
C PRO A 228 6.78 1.02 -6.33
N LEU A 229 7.31 0.10 -5.51
CA LEU A 229 8.40 -0.79 -5.93
C LEU A 229 7.93 -1.81 -6.97
N CYS A 230 6.70 -2.32 -6.82
CA CYS A 230 6.13 -3.23 -7.81
C CYS A 230 5.88 -2.49 -9.14
N LYS A 231 5.31 -1.26 -9.09
CA LYS A 231 5.14 -0.43 -10.28
C LYS A 231 6.46 -0.28 -11.02
N TYR A 232 7.47 0.27 -10.36
CA TYR A 232 8.80 0.46 -10.94
C TYR A 232 9.38 -0.83 -11.53
N ASN A 233 9.31 -1.94 -10.79
CA ASN A 233 9.92 -3.20 -11.23
C ASN A 233 9.21 -3.83 -12.44
N LEU A 234 7.88 -3.72 -12.52
CA LEU A 234 7.11 -4.22 -13.65
C LEU A 234 7.25 -3.31 -14.89
N GLU A 235 7.26 -1.98 -14.71
CA GLU A 235 7.49 -1.01 -15.79
C GLU A 235 8.81 -1.21 -16.51
N LEU A 236 9.87 -1.60 -15.79
CA LEU A 236 11.18 -1.89 -16.41
C LEU A 236 11.14 -3.01 -17.47
N ARG A 237 10.06 -3.74 -17.58
CA ARG A 237 9.91 -4.81 -18.59
C ARG A 237 9.37 -4.29 -19.91
N GLU A 238 8.72 -3.11 -19.92
CA GLU A 238 8.15 -2.45 -21.10
C GLU A 238 7.17 -3.33 -21.91
N GLU A 239 6.59 -4.37 -21.28
CA GLU A 239 5.70 -5.32 -21.95
C GLU A 239 4.26 -4.80 -22.02
N MET A 240 3.85 -4.00 -21.04
CA MET A 240 2.52 -3.38 -20.94
C MET A 240 2.55 -2.20 -19.97
N PRO A 241 1.58 -1.26 -20.06
CA PRO A 241 1.44 -0.17 -19.09
C PRO A 241 1.20 -0.69 -17.67
N VAL A 242 1.89 -0.09 -16.69
CA VAL A 242 1.71 -0.40 -15.27
C VAL A 242 1.38 0.90 -14.53
N ASN A 243 0.16 1.00 -14.03
CA ASN A 243 -0.32 2.16 -13.31
C ASN A 243 -0.32 1.95 -11.80
N TYR A 244 -0.21 3.03 -11.08
CA TYR A 244 -0.44 3.03 -9.66
C TYR A 244 -1.92 3.31 -9.39
N PHE A 245 -2.49 2.73 -8.34
CA PHE A 245 -3.92 2.88 -8.08
C PHE A 245 -4.37 4.34 -7.88
N THR A 246 -3.48 5.21 -7.34
CA THR A 246 -3.78 6.64 -7.19
C THR A 246 -3.79 7.40 -8.52
N GLU A 247 -3.01 6.93 -9.53
CA GLU A 247 -3.05 7.48 -10.89
C GLU A 247 -4.41 7.23 -11.54
N LEU A 248 -4.91 5.98 -11.43
CA LEU A 248 -6.22 5.61 -11.97
C LEU A 248 -7.36 6.32 -11.24
N LEU A 249 -7.24 6.46 -9.92
CA LEU A 249 -8.22 7.19 -9.12
C LEU A 249 -8.30 8.66 -9.53
N ALA A 250 -7.14 9.32 -9.67
CA ALA A 250 -7.05 10.73 -10.07
C ALA A 250 -7.57 10.96 -11.50
N GLU A 251 -7.27 10.04 -12.42
CA GLU A 251 -7.80 10.04 -13.80
C GLU A 251 -9.33 9.95 -13.79
N ALA A 252 -9.87 8.96 -13.08
CA ALA A 252 -11.31 8.73 -13.03
C ALA A 252 -12.09 9.86 -12.37
N LEU A 253 -11.50 10.51 -11.34
CA LEU A 253 -12.10 11.66 -10.67
C LEU A 253 -11.87 13.00 -11.38
N GLY A 254 -11.06 13.03 -12.45
CA GLY A 254 -10.74 14.28 -13.18
C GLY A 254 -9.86 15.25 -12.41
N VAL A 255 -8.99 14.75 -11.52
CA VAL A 255 -8.05 15.56 -10.72
C VAL A 255 -6.57 15.32 -11.07
N LYS A 256 -6.32 14.58 -12.15
CA LYS A 256 -4.97 14.29 -12.69
C LYS A 256 -4.43 15.48 -13.48
#